data_cfea59e1cd3b7b3f06c345b42b584d4c
#
_entry.id   cfea59e1cd3b7b3f06c345b42b584d4c
#
_cell.length_a   1.000
_cell.length_b   1.000
_cell.length_c   1.000
_cell.angle_alpha   90.00
_cell.angle_beta   90.00
_cell.angle_gamma   90.00
#
_symmetry.space_group_name_H-M   'P 1'
#
loop_
_entity.id
_entity.type
_entity.pdbx_description
1 polymer ?
#
loop_
_entity_poly.entity_id
_entity_poly.type
_entity_poly.pdbx_seq_one_letter_code
_entity_poly.pdbx_strand_id
1 'polypeptide(L)'
;ANCQNIYHVLAAMGLPVTSDIATALYVGLSTDTGNFMYDNVSSETLRIAAELKDLGADTDSLRLKLYESCSKKKITMMKYILNNLHISDDGQYAWSSISHQMMTDLQPESTDIDGLINTIKDIEGVEIAILFRGVEEKRTKASLRSKVWADVNQIAGMFGGGGHVRASGVSIDGDVEYAAALLGPAVEEIIRQHNAAECK
;
A
#
# COMPACT_ATOMS: atom_id res chain seq x y z
N ALA A 1 -10.04 -12.88 -2.69
CA ALA A 1 -10.84 -11.64 -2.56
C ALA A 1 -12.25 -11.96 -2.06
N ASN A 2 -12.82 -11.14 -1.18
CA ASN A 2 -14.19 -11.38 -0.68
C ASN A 2 -15.23 -11.33 -1.81
N CYS A 3 -15.01 -10.50 -2.83
CA CYS A 3 -15.87 -10.42 -4.02
C CYS A 3 -15.95 -11.73 -4.81
N GLN A 4 -14.92 -12.57 -4.79
CA GLN A 4 -14.95 -13.91 -5.36
C GLN A 4 -15.96 -14.81 -4.61
N ASN A 5 -15.95 -14.76 -3.27
CA ASN A 5 -16.91 -15.52 -2.45
C ASN A 5 -18.34 -15.05 -2.72
N ILE A 6 -18.58 -13.75 -2.83
CA ILE A 6 -19.89 -13.19 -3.15
C ILE A 6 -20.35 -13.67 -4.54
N TYR A 7 -19.48 -13.68 -5.53
CA TYR A 7 -19.78 -14.20 -6.86
C TYR A 7 -20.26 -15.66 -6.80
N HIS A 8 -19.54 -16.52 -6.08
CA HIS A 8 -19.96 -17.93 -5.90
C HIS A 8 -21.29 -18.07 -5.17
N VAL A 9 -21.54 -17.25 -4.15
CA VAL A 9 -22.84 -17.25 -3.45
C VAL A 9 -23.97 -16.89 -4.40
N LEU A 10 -23.83 -15.84 -5.21
CA LEU A 10 -24.84 -15.43 -6.18
C LEU A 10 -25.10 -16.54 -7.20
N ALA A 11 -24.03 -17.17 -7.72
CA ALA A 11 -24.14 -18.30 -8.65
C ALA A 11 -24.83 -19.51 -8.01
N ALA A 12 -24.48 -19.87 -6.78
CA ALA A 12 -25.09 -20.98 -6.04
C ALA A 12 -26.59 -20.75 -5.75
N MET A 13 -26.98 -19.50 -5.56
CA MET A 13 -28.37 -19.10 -5.33
C MET A 13 -29.18 -18.96 -6.63
N GLY A 14 -28.54 -19.07 -7.80
CA GLY A 14 -29.18 -18.85 -9.10
C GLY A 14 -29.64 -17.40 -9.32
N LEU A 15 -29.00 -16.44 -8.63
CA LEU A 15 -29.34 -15.03 -8.74
C LEU A 15 -28.67 -14.41 -9.97
N PRO A 16 -29.38 -13.56 -10.73
CA PRO A 16 -28.82 -12.92 -11.91
C PRO A 16 -27.76 -11.89 -11.48
N VAL A 17 -26.61 -11.93 -12.14
CA VAL A 17 -25.57 -10.91 -12.03
C VAL A 17 -25.78 -9.89 -13.13
N THR A 18 -26.33 -8.73 -12.76
CA THR A 18 -26.50 -7.60 -13.70
C THR A 18 -25.14 -6.93 -13.99
N SER A 19 -25.08 -6.08 -15.01
CA SER A 19 -23.85 -5.32 -15.34
C SER A 19 -23.35 -4.46 -14.18
N ASP A 20 -24.25 -3.88 -13.38
CA ASP A 20 -23.89 -3.09 -12.20
C ASP A 20 -23.28 -3.97 -11.10
N ILE A 21 -23.88 -5.14 -10.84
CA ILE A 21 -23.33 -6.12 -9.89
C ILE A 21 -21.97 -6.64 -10.40
N ALA A 22 -21.88 -6.97 -11.69
CA ALA A 22 -20.64 -7.41 -12.32
C ALA A 22 -19.54 -6.33 -12.18
N THR A 23 -19.87 -5.07 -12.41
CA THR A 23 -18.98 -3.92 -12.23
C THR A 23 -18.50 -3.81 -10.77
N ALA A 24 -19.41 -3.86 -9.79
CA ALA A 24 -19.06 -3.78 -8.38
C ALA A 24 -18.16 -4.94 -7.93
N LEU A 25 -18.44 -6.18 -8.36
CA LEU A 25 -17.64 -7.36 -8.07
C LEU A 25 -16.25 -7.26 -8.72
N TYR A 26 -16.18 -6.78 -9.97
CA TYR A 26 -14.91 -6.58 -10.67
C TYR A 26 -14.04 -5.51 -9.98
N VAL A 27 -14.63 -4.40 -9.49
CA VAL A 27 -13.92 -3.39 -8.69
C VAL A 27 -13.27 -4.03 -7.47
N GLY A 28 -14.05 -4.74 -6.66
CA GLY A 28 -13.53 -5.36 -5.46
C GLY A 28 -12.49 -6.43 -5.76
N LEU A 29 -12.67 -7.20 -6.82
CA LEU A 29 -11.68 -8.20 -7.25
C LEU A 29 -10.37 -7.53 -7.68
N SER A 30 -10.45 -6.48 -8.50
CA SER A 30 -9.29 -5.72 -8.99
C SER A 30 -8.54 -5.01 -7.87
N THR A 31 -9.24 -4.36 -6.93
CA THR A 31 -8.60 -3.63 -5.83
C THR A 31 -7.94 -4.55 -4.81
N ASP A 32 -8.57 -5.67 -4.43
CA ASP A 32 -8.03 -6.66 -3.49
C ASP A 32 -6.80 -7.40 -4.03
N THR A 33 -6.67 -7.47 -5.35
CA THR A 33 -5.59 -8.18 -6.05
C THR A 33 -4.52 -7.25 -6.63
N GLY A 34 -4.59 -5.95 -6.30
CA GLY A 34 -3.67 -4.96 -6.86
C GLY A 34 -3.68 -4.95 -8.38
N ASN A 35 -4.86 -4.93 -8.97
CA ASN A 35 -5.08 -5.06 -10.41
C ASN A 35 -4.47 -6.35 -10.98
N PHE A 36 -4.73 -7.46 -10.29
CA PHE A 36 -4.27 -8.81 -10.65
C PHE A 36 -2.74 -9.00 -10.63
N MET A 37 -2.01 -8.19 -9.85
CA MET A 37 -0.55 -8.27 -9.74
C MET A 37 -0.05 -8.92 -8.44
N TYR A 38 -0.93 -9.16 -7.45
CA TYR A 38 -0.52 -9.75 -6.17
C TYR A 38 -0.55 -11.29 -6.22
N ASP A 39 0.17 -11.90 -5.29
CA ASP A 39 0.32 -13.36 -5.14
C ASP A 39 -0.98 -14.07 -4.74
N ASN A 40 -1.98 -13.35 -4.26
CA ASN A 40 -3.31 -13.88 -3.98
C ASN A 40 -4.18 -14.10 -5.24
N VAL A 41 -3.64 -13.83 -6.44
CA VAL A 41 -4.33 -14.06 -7.72
C VAL A 41 -4.21 -15.51 -8.14
N SER A 42 -5.33 -16.21 -8.19
CA SER A 42 -5.42 -17.56 -8.71
C SER A 42 -5.95 -17.58 -10.15
N SER A 43 -5.81 -18.73 -10.82
CA SER A 43 -6.44 -18.92 -12.15
C SER A 43 -7.97 -18.80 -12.09
N GLU A 44 -8.58 -19.12 -10.96
CA GLU A 44 -10.01 -18.93 -10.71
C GLU A 44 -10.37 -17.44 -10.64
N THR A 45 -9.56 -16.64 -9.94
CA THR A 45 -9.72 -15.18 -9.87
C THR A 45 -9.78 -14.56 -11.27
N LEU A 46 -8.89 -14.99 -12.18
CA LEU A 46 -8.84 -14.49 -13.55
C LEU A 46 -10.05 -14.98 -14.38
N ARG A 47 -10.54 -16.21 -14.17
CA ARG A 47 -11.76 -16.69 -14.85
C ARG A 47 -12.98 -15.90 -14.41
N ILE A 48 -13.15 -15.67 -13.10
CA ILE A 48 -14.25 -14.85 -12.60
C ILE A 48 -14.17 -13.42 -13.16
N ALA A 49 -12.98 -12.84 -13.26
CA ALA A 49 -12.80 -11.51 -13.85
C ALA A 49 -13.25 -11.48 -15.33
N ALA A 50 -12.93 -12.54 -16.11
CA ALA A 50 -13.38 -12.67 -17.50
C ALA A 50 -14.92 -12.82 -17.59
N GLU A 51 -15.50 -13.68 -16.75
CA GLU A 51 -16.97 -13.87 -16.70
C GLU A 51 -17.70 -12.58 -16.32
N LEU A 52 -17.17 -11.81 -15.35
CA LEU A 52 -17.73 -10.52 -14.98
C LEU A 52 -17.67 -9.50 -16.13
N LYS A 53 -16.61 -9.55 -16.94
CA LYS A 53 -16.50 -8.72 -18.14
C LYS A 53 -17.53 -9.14 -19.20
N ASP A 54 -17.72 -10.44 -19.42
CA ASP A 54 -18.73 -10.96 -20.34
C ASP A 54 -20.17 -10.62 -19.90
N LEU A 55 -20.39 -10.49 -18.59
CA LEU A 55 -21.63 -10.02 -17.98
C LEU A 55 -21.82 -8.49 -18.05
N GLY A 56 -20.89 -7.77 -18.68
CA GLY A 56 -21.00 -6.35 -18.97
C GLY A 56 -20.41 -5.45 -17.88
N ALA A 57 -19.44 -5.91 -17.09
CA ALA A 57 -18.72 -5.02 -16.17
C ALA A 57 -18.05 -3.87 -16.92
N ASP A 58 -18.27 -2.64 -16.47
CA ASP A 58 -17.67 -1.43 -17.04
C ASP A 58 -16.20 -1.26 -16.62
N THR A 59 -15.35 -2.10 -17.22
CA THR A 59 -13.90 -2.12 -16.94
C THR A 59 -13.17 -0.86 -17.41
N ASP A 60 -13.70 -0.16 -18.43
CA ASP A 60 -13.05 1.03 -18.99
C ASP A 60 -13.20 2.25 -18.07
N SER A 61 -14.41 2.49 -17.55
CA SER A 61 -14.62 3.54 -16.54
C SER A 61 -13.83 3.27 -15.27
N LEU A 62 -13.69 1.98 -14.87
CA LEU A 62 -12.92 1.57 -13.72
C LEU A 62 -11.42 1.86 -13.90
N ARG A 63 -10.85 1.49 -15.05
CA ARG A 63 -9.46 1.75 -15.39
C ARG A 63 -9.16 3.25 -15.26
N LEU A 64 -9.99 4.08 -15.88
CA LEU A 64 -9.82 5.54 -15.84
C LEU A 64 -9.92 6.09 -14.41
N LYS A 65 -10.91 5.67 -13.63
CA LYS A 65 -11.17 6.22 -12.28
C LYS A 65 -10.17 5.72 -11.23
N LEU A 66 -9.79 4.45 -11.29
CA LEU A 66 -8.96 3.83 -10.24
C LEU A 66 -7.46 3.88 -10.54
N TYR A 67 -7.07 3.76 -11.81
CA TYR A 67 -5.67 3.55 -12.18
C TYR A 67 -5.07 4.66 -13.05
N GLU A 68 -5.86 5.35 -13.84
CA GLU A 68 -5.37 6.39 -14.75
C GLU A 68 -5.80 7.81 -14.33
N SER A 69 -6.28 7.97 -13.11
CA SER A 69 -6.64 9.26 -12.53
C SER A 69 -5.77 9.56 -11.32
N CYS A 70 -4.96 10.61 -11.43
CA CYS A 70 -4.10 11.08 -10.37
C CYS A 70 -4.33 12.57 -10.12
N SER A 71 -4.65 12.95 -8.89
CA SER A 71 -4.88 14.36 -8.55
C SER A 71 -3.58 15.18 -8.62
N LYS A 72 -3.70 16.49 -8.87
CA LYS A 72 -2.54 17.40 -8.82
C LYS A 72 -1.89 17.41 -7.42
N LYS A 73 -2.68 17.26 -6.35
CA LYS A 73 -2.19 17.15 -4.96
C LYS A 73 -1.31 15.91 -4.79
N LYS A 74 -1.78 14.75 -5.28
CA LYS A 74 -1.00 13.51 -5.25
C LYS A 74 0.31 13.61 -6.00
N ILE A 75 0.31 14.19 -7.21
CA ILE A 75 1.54 14.45 -7.98
C ILE A 75 2.50 15.36 -7.20
N THR A 76 2.00 16.41 -6.55
CA THR A 76 2.84 17.29 -5.73
C THR A 76 3.48 16.55 -4.57
N MET A 77 2.71 15.70 -3.87
CA MET A 77 3.24 14.86 -2.78
C MET A 77 4.26 13.83 -3.29
N MET A 78 4.01 13.18 -4.43
CA MET A 78 4.97 12.26 -5.05
C MET A 78 6.30 12.95 -5.37
N LYS A 79 6.27 14.15 -5.95
CA LYS A 79 7.49 14.94 -6.19
C LYS A 79 8.23 15.23 -4.89
N TYR A 80 7.51 15.60 -3.83
CA TYR A 80 8.12 15.88 -2.53
C TYR A 80 8.73 14.61 -1.92
N ILE A 81 8.03 13.49 -1.95
CA ILE A 81 8.52 12.19 -1.49
C ILE A 81 9.82 11.79 -2.20
N LEU A 82 9.87 11.91 -3.53
CA LEU A 82 11.04 11.56 -4.32
C LEU A 82 12.23 12.50 -4.08
N ASN A 83 11.98 13.79 -3.87
CA ASN A 83 13.04 14.74 -3.56
C ASN A 83 13.64 14.56 -2.16
N ASN A 84 12.86 14.00 -1.22
CA ASN A 84 13.29 13.73 0.16
C ASN A 84 13.45 12.24 0.44
N LEU A 85 13.73 11.47 -0.61
CA LEU A 85 13.92 10.02 -0.49
C LEU A 85 15.28 9.71 0.13
N HIS A 86 15.26 8.83 1.12
CA HIS A 86 16.44 8.25 1.74
C HIS A 86 16.47 6.75 1.44
N ILE A 87 17.62 6.26 1.02
CA ILE A 87 17.86 4.83 0.76
C ILE A 87 19.08 4.42 1.57
N SER A 88 18.99 3.29 2.28
CA SER A 88 20.11 2.71 3.03
C SER A 88 21.27 2.31 2.11
N ASP A 89 22.47 2.24 2.64
CA ASP A 89 23.68 1.91 1.87
C ASP A 89 23.59 0.54 1.17
N ASP A 90 22.87 -0.41 1.77
CA ASP A 90 22.62 -1.74 1.21
C ASP A 90 21.43 -1.78 0.22
N GLY A 91 20.70 -0.66 0.07
CA GLY A 91 19.57 -0.53 -0.83
C GLY A 91 18.29 -1.23 -0.38
N GLN A 92 18.28 -1.93 0.77
CA GLN A 92 17.15 -2.75 1.19
C GLN A 92 16.06 -1.97 1.98
N TYR A 93 16.41 -0.80 2.51
CA TYR A 93 15.51 0.08 3.24
C TYR A 93 15.43 1.44 2.56
N ALA A 94 14.23 1.91 2.36
CA ALA A 94 14.02 3.27 1.89
C ALA A 94 12.87 3.95 2.66
N TRP A 95 13.03 5.25 2.89
CA TRP A 95 12.00 6.03 3.53
C TRP A 95 11.95 7.46 2.98
N SER A 96 10.81 8.07 3.16
CA SER A 96 10.61 9.49 2.90
C SER A 96 9.57 10.05 3.86
N SER A 97 9.37 11.35 3.80
CA SER A 97 8.46 12.03 4.69
C SER A 97 7.60 13.07 3.99
N ILE A 98 6.46 13.38 4.58
CA ILE A 98 5.61 14.53 4.26
C ILE A 98 5.43 15.32 5.55
N SER A 99 5.89 16.56 5.58
CA SER A 99 5.80 17.42 6.77
C SER A 99 4.34 17.76 7.11
N HIS A 100 4.10 18.09 8.39
CA HIS A 100 2.80 18.60 8.82
C HIS A 100 2.39 19.87 8.08
N GLN A 101 3.34 20.78 7.83
CA GLN A 101 3.09 21.99 7.05
C GLN A 101 2.56 21.67 5.65
N MET A 102 3.20 20.73 4.94
CA MET A 102 2.75 20.33 3.61
C MET A 102 1.35 19.67 3.62
N MET A 103 1.06 18.86 4.65
CA MET A 103 -0.28 18.28 4.83
C MET A 103 -1.33 19.36 5.05
N THR A 104 -0.99 20.40 5.82
CA THR A 104 -1.87 21.53 6.09
C THR A 104 -2.09 22.42 4.85
N ASP A 105 -1.03 22.68 4.08
CA ASP A 105 -1.10 23.54 2.89
C ASP A 105 -1.87 22.89 1.73
N LEU A 106 -1.64 21.59 1.51
CA LEU A 106 -2.30 20.85 0.43
C LEU A 106 -3.70 20.37 0.77
N GLN A 107 -3.98 20.13 2.05
CA GLN A 107 -5.24 19.53 2.52
C GLN A 107 -5.65 18.32 1.64
N PRO A 108 -4.81 17.27 1.56
CA PRO A 108 -5.07 16.13 0.70
C PRO A 108 -6.25 15.31 1.23
N GLU A 109 -6.99 14.71 0.32
CA GLU A 109 -7.99 13.70 0.64
C GLU A 109 -7.29 12.35 0.93
N SER A 110 -7.99 11.40 1.54
CA SER A 110 -7.44 10.05 1.79
C SER A 110 -6.96 9.38 0.50
N THR A 111 -7.71 9.54 -0.59
CA THR A 111 -7.39 9.02 -1.92
C THR A 111 -6.10 9.60 -2.52
N ASP A 112 -5.73 10.83 -2.15
CA ASP A 112 -4.47 11.44 -2.55
C ASP A 112 -3.27 10.80 -1.86
N ILE A 113 -3.48 10.32 -0.62
CA ILE A 113 -2.45 9.71 0.22
C ILE A 113 -2.29 8.22 -0.10
N ASP A 114 -3.38 7.57 -0.48
CA ASP A 114 -3.39 6.13 -0.74
C ASP A 114 -2.41 5.76 -1.85
N GLY A 115 -1.60 4.76 -1.55
CA GLY A 115 -0.61 4.22 -2.49
C GLY A 115 0.67 5.05 -2.63
N LEU A 116 0.81 6.23 -2.00
CA LEU A 116 2.05 7.03 -2.06
C LEU A 116 3.30 6.23 -1.62
N ILE A 117 3.15 5.39 -0.59
CA ILE A 117 4.26 4.56 -0.10
C ILE A 117 4.76 3.56 -1.15
N ASN A 118 3.91 3.16 -2.12
CA ASN A 118 4.33 2.25 -3.18
C ASN A 118 5.40 2.89 -4.08
N THR A 119 5.40 4.22 -4.22
CA THR A 119 6.46 4.94 -4.94
C THR A 119 7.85 4.65 -4.36
N ILE A 120 7.93 4.43 -3.05
CA ILE A 120 9.18 4.07 -2.34
C ILE A 120 9.40 2.56 -2.41
N LYS A 121 8.38 1.77 -2.09
CA LYS A 121 8.46 0.30 -2.05
C LYS A 121 8.86 -0.30 -3.40
N ASP A 122 8.39 0.27 -4.52
CA ASP A 122 8.60 -0.29 -5.86
C ASP A 122 10.01 -0.04 -6.41
N ILE A 123 10.86 0.70 -5.70
CA ILE A 123 12.29 0.87 -6.04
C ILE A 123 12.97 -0.50 -6.01
N GLU A 124 13.80 -0.77 -7.03
CA GLU A 124 14.58 -2.00 -7.13
C GLU A 124 15.51 -2.14 -5.91
N GLY A 125 15.61 -3.35 -5.34
CA GLY A 125 16.42 -3.65 -4.15
C GLY A 125 15.72 -3.34 -2.83
N VAL A 126 14.76 -2.41 -2.78
CA VAL A 126 14.06 -2.05 -1.54
C VAL A 126 13.16 -3.19 -1.09
N GLU A 127 13.39 -3.70 0.09
CA GLU A 127 12.53 -4.66 0.78
C GLU A 127 11.56 -3.96 1.72
N ILE A 128 12.05 -2.99 2.52
CA ILE A 128 11.23 -2.27 3.50
C ILE A 128 11.13 -0.80 3.09
N ALA A 129 9.91 -0.31 2.97
CA ALA A 129 9.60 1.09 2.72
C ALA A 129 8.83 1.70 3.89
N ILE A 130 9.20 2.92 4.29
CA ILE A 130 8.46 3.72 5.28
C ILE A 130 8.12 5.09 4.70
N LEU A 131 6.85 5.48 4.86
CA LEU A 131 6.40 6.84 4.60
C LEU A 131 5.94 7.48 5.91
N PHE A 132 6.70 8.47 6.37
CA PHE A 132 6.36 9.27 7.54
C PHE A 132 5.46 10.44 7.12
N ARG A 133 4.41 10.72 7.90
CA ARG A 133 3.50 11.84 7.67
C ARG A 133 3.24 12.58 8.97
N GLY A 134 3.62 13.84 9.03
CA GLY A 134 3.26 14.72 10.13
C GLY A 134 1.75 15.02 10.09
N VAL A 135 0.98 14.44 11.00
CA VAL A 135 -0.48 14.67 11.10
C VAL A 135 -0.81 15.82 12.02
N GLU A 136 0.06 16.09 12.97
CA GLU A 136 0.05 17.25 13.88
C GLU A 136 1.50 17.71 14.07
N GLU A 137 1.73 18.87 14.68
CA GLU A 137 3.10 19.38 14.91
C GLU A 137 4.01 18.37 15.63
N LYS A 138 3.46 17.61 16.58
CA LYS A 138 4.18 16.61 17.38
C LYS A 138 3.56 15.23 17.29
N ARG A 139 3.02 14.88 16.14
CA ARG A 139 2.46 13.55 15.91
C ARG A 139 2.69 13.13 14.47
N THR A 140 3.39 12.03 14.32
CA THR A 140 3.73 11.44 13.02
C THR A 140 3.08 10.08 12.86
N LYS A 141 2.44 9.84 11.72
CA LYS A 141 2.04 8.49 11.28
C LYS A 141 3.12 7.93 10.38
N ALA A 142 3.65 6.77 10.72
CA ALA A 142 4.50 5.98 9.85
C ALA A 142 3.67 4.85 9.21
N SER A 143 3.68 4.80 7.89
CA SER A 143 3.16 3.67 7.12
C SER A 143 4.34 2.80 6.70
N LEU A 144 4.24 1.49 6.89
CA LEU A 144 5.30 0.53 6.58
C LEU A 144 4.80 -0.46 5.52
N ARG A 145 5.65 -0.80 4.57
CA ARG A 145 5.41 -1.84 3.55
C ARG A 145 6.66 -2.69 3.38
N SER A 146 6.47 -3.96 3.04
CA SER A 146 7.56 -4.84 2.59
C SER A 146 7.19 -5.57 1.31
N LYS A 147 8.21 -6.08 0.60
CA LYS A 147 8.01 -6.80 -0.66
C LYS A 147 7.90 -8.31 -0.46
N VAL A 148 8.91 -8.95 0.10
CA VAL A 148 9.08 -10.40 0.04
C VAL A 148 9.14 -11.04 1.42
N TRP A 149 10.11 -10.68 2.25
CA TRP A 149 10.42 -11.44 3.46
C TRP A 149 10.11 -10.70 4.76
N ALA A 150 10.27 -9.38 4.82
CA ALA A 150 10.19 -8.63 6.07
C ALA A 150 8.76 -8.56 6.63
N ASP A 151 8.60 -8.90 7.90
CA ASP A 151 7.35 -8.71 8.62
C ASP A 151 7.29 -7.31 9.25
N VAL A 152 6.70 -6.36 8.53
CA VAL A 152 6.56 -4.98 9.01
C VAL A 152 5.53 -4.83 10.15
N ASN A 153 4.71 -5.85 10.41
CA ASN A 153 3.82 -5.84 11.57
C ASN A 153 4.61 -6.01 12.88
N GLN A 154 5.66 -6.83 12.87
CA GLN A 154 6.57 -6.93 14.03
C GLN A 154 7.25 -5.58 14.30
N ILE A 155 7.75 -4.91 13.25
CA ILE A 155 8.38 -3.59 13.40
C ILE A 155 7.39 -2.58 14.00
N ALA A 156 6.20 -2.46 13.42
CA ALA A 156 5.18 -1.55 13.92
C ALA A 156 4.77 -1.87 15.38
N GLY A 157 4.69 -3.18 15.71
CA GLY A 157 4.34 -3.67 17.05
C GLY A 157 5.33 -3.25 18.14
N MET A 158 6.62 -3.12 17.84
CA MET A 158 7.65 -2.64 18.78
C MET A 158 7.36 -1.21 19.29
N PHE A 159 6.58 -0.44 18.52
CA PHE A 159 6.26 0.96 18.81
C PHE A 159 4.76 1.18 19.08
N GLY A 160 4.02 0.10 19.41
CA GLY A 160 2.59 0.18 19.72
C GLY A 160 1.68 0.32 18.49
N GLY A 161 2.20 0.05 17.29
CA GLY A 161 1.44 -0.02 16.06
C GLY A 161 1.00 -1.45 15.71
N GLY A 162 0.59 -1.66 14.46
CA GLY A 162 0.19 -2.97 13.97
C GLY A 162 -0.37 -2.95 12.55
N GLY A 163 -0.81 -4.11 12.09
CA GLY A 163 -1.37 -4.30 10.76
C GLY A 163 -1.19 -5.73 10.25
N HIS A 164 -0.83 -5.84 8.99
CA HIS A 164 -0.53 -7.11 8.33
C HIS A 164 0.97 -7.26 8.09
N VAL A 165 1.42 -8.50 7.86
CA VAL A 165 2.83 -8.85 7.61
C VAL A 165 3.50 -7.92 6.58
N ARG A 166 2.79 -7.58 5.48
CA ARG A 166 3.31 -6.72 4.39
C ARG A 166 2.85 -5.27 4.43
N ALA A 167 1.97 -4.91 5.37
CA ALA A 167 1.35 -3.59 5.41
C ALA A 167 0.94 -3.22 6.82
N SER A 168 1.71 -2.38 7.48
CA SER A 168 1.47 -1.97 8.86
C SER A 168 1.60 -0.46 9.04
N GLY A 169 1.24 0.03 10.20
CA GLY A 169 1.36 1.43 10.55
C GLY A 169 1.50 1.65 12.04
N VAL A 170 2.09 2.77 12.39
CA VAL A 170 2.26 3.21 13.77
C VAL A 170 2.11 4.72 13.89
N SER A 171 1.60 5.19 15.01
CA SER A 171 1.57 6.62 15.36
C SER A 171 2.64 6.90 16.42
N ILE A 172 3.48 7.87 16.16
CA ILE A 172 4.59 8.28 17.03
C ILE A 172 4.31 9.68 17.53
N ASP A 173 4.43 9.89 18.85
CA ASP A 173 4.37 11.21 19.47
C ASP A 173 5.74 11.89 19.28
N GLY A 174 5.82 12.73 18.26
CA GLY A 174 7.02 13.42 17.81
C GLY A 174 6.87 13.91 16.37
N ASP A 175 7.80 14.74 15.94
CA ASP A 175 7.91 15.16 14.55
C ASP A 175 8.44 14.03 13.64
N VAL A 176 8.56 14.32 12.36
CA VAL A 176 8.99 13.35 11.36
C VAL A 176 10.44 12.91 11.57
N GLU A 177 11.31 13.82 11.93
CA GLU A 177 12.72 13.58 12.20
C GLU A 177 12.90 12.65 13.40
N TYR A 178 12.16 12.90 14.48
CA TYR A 178 12.15 12.03 15.65
C TYR A 178 11.62 10.62 15.30
N ALA A 179 10.52 10.54 14.57
CA ALA A 179 9.95 9.26 14.18
C ALA A 179 10.90 8.44 13.28
N ALA A 180 11.59 9.08 12.34
CA ALA A 180 12.57 8.44 11.49
C ALA A 180 13.79 7.95 12.28
N ALA A 181 14.30 8.76 13.19
CA ALA A 181 15.41 8.38 14.08
C ALA A 181 15.05 7.22 15.03
N LEU A 182 13.78 7.12 15.43
CA LEU A 182 13.28 6.06 16.29
C LEU A 182 13.10 4.72 15.55
N LEU A 183 12.51 4.73 14.35
CA LEU A 183 12.19 3.51 13.60
C LEU A 183 13.38 3.00 12.78
N GLY A 184 14.21 3.88 12.25
CA GLY A 184 15.33 3.51 11.38
C GLY A 184 16.23 2.41 11.93
N PRO A 185 16.78 2.54 13.15
CA PRO A 185 17.64 1.53 13.75
C PRO A 185 16.97 0.15 13.92
N ALA A 186 15.66 0.09 14.19
CA ALA A 186 14.94 -1.16 14.30
C ALA A 186 14.80 -1.87 12.94
N VAL A 187 14.60 -1.10 11.88
CA VAL A 187 14.54 -1.62 10.50
C VAL A 187 15.90 -2.17 10.07
N GLU A 188 16.96 -1.39 10.26
CA GLU A 188 18.33 -1.79 9.91
C GLU A 188 18.78 -3.05 10.66
N GLU A 189 18.40 -3.18 11.93
CA GLU A 189 18.68 -4.38 12.72
C GLU A 189 18.00 -5.63 12.16
N ILE A 190 16.74 -5.51 11.75
CA ILE A 190 15.99 -6.63 11.15
C ILE A 190 16.61 -7.06 9.82
N ILE A 191 17.00 -6.10 8.99
CA ILE A 191 17.70 -6.38 7.72
C ILE A 191 19.04 -7.06 7.99
N ARG A 192 19.83 -6.56 8.94
CA ARG A 192 21.10 -7.13 9.33
C ARG A 192 20.98 -8.58 9.82
N GLN A 193 19.95 -8.86 10.62
CA GLN A 193 19.68 -10.22 11.11
C GLN A 193 19.30 -11.17 9.98
N HIS A 194 18.48 -10.71 9.04
CA HIS A 194 18.08 -11.50 7.88
C HIS A 194 19.29 -11.83 6.99
N ASN A 195 20.10 -10.83 6.64
CA ASN A 195 21.30 -11.01 5.80
C ASN A 195 22.32 -11.96 6.47
N ALA A 196 22.46 -11.89 7.80
CA ALA A 196 23.32 -12.80 8.55
C ALA A 196 22.81 -14.25 8.59
N ALA A 197 21.50 -14.46 8.45
CA ALA A 197 20.89 -15.79 8.39
C ALA A 197 21.01 -16.43 6.99
N GLU A 198 20.93 -15.63 5.94
CA GLU A 198 21.07 -16.08 4.53
C GLU A 198 22.53 -16.45 4.16
N CYS A 199 23.51 -15.90 4.88
CA CYS A 199 24.94 -16.22 4.67
C CYS A 199 25.39 -17.55 5.33
N LYS A 200 24.51 -18.31 5.98
CA LYS A 200 24.79 -19.61 6.62
C LYS A 200 24.23 -20.76 5.80
#